data_830e67247321f605151761d50e59bf28
#
_entry.id   830e67247321f605151761d50e59bf28
#
_cell.length_a   1.000
_cell.length_b   1.000
_cell.length_c   1.000
_cell.angle_alpha   90.00
_cell.angle_beta   90.00
_cell.angle_gamma   90.00
#
_symmetry.space_group_name_H-M   'P 1'
#
loop_
_entity.id
_entity.type
_entity.pdbx_description
1 polymer ?
#
loop_
_entity_poly.entity_id
_entity_poly.type
_entity_poly.pdbx_seq_one_letter_code
_entity_poly.pdbx_strand_id
1 'polypeptide(L)'
;MIGDPKKFAKMLARALLGDYAIYRIYSPTIQHNAAARSKIPPGLRCASIDQQSIEASADPIIRDQAGYAGSGACAYACFDGERIVGLCFYWFGERYLQRNFWPLTDGEAKLVQIITQPDMRGRGIARALIACSAASMQKNNFRRLYARIWHSNTPSLLAFERAGWARIATVIEINPLRRTRSMRIRLGQSPISDKANDVTA
;
A
#
# COMPACT_ATOMS: atom_id res chain seq x y z
N MET A 1 -37.56 -19.51 -20.46
CA MET A 1 -36.87 -18.18 -20.25
C MET A 1 -35.40 -18.46 -20.15
N ILE A 2 -34.64 -18.26 -21.22
CA ILE A 2 -33.18 -18.45 -21.28
C ILE A 2 -32.58 -17.24 -20.58
N GLY A 3 -32.05 -17.46 -19.38
CA GLY A 3 -31.39 -16.40 -18.61
C GLY A 3 -30.21 -15.79 -19.39
N ASP A 4 -29.96 -14.51 -19.16
CA ASP A 4 -28.88 -13.71 -19.75
C ASP A 4 -27.56 -14.51 -19.82
N PRO A 5 -27.03 -14.83 -21.02
CA PRO A 5 -25.87 -15.69 -21.20
C PRO A 5 -24.62 -15.13 -20.50
N LYS A 6 -24.54 -13.80 -20.31
CA LYS A 6 -23.46 -13.17 -19.54
C LYS A 6 -23.53 -13.48 -18.03
N LYS A 7 -24.75 -13.55 -17.49
CA LYS A 7 -24.95 -13.94 -16.07
C LYS A 7 -24.62 -15.41 -15.86
N PHE A 8 -25.01 -16.27 -16.80
CA PHE A 8 -24.69 -17.70 -16.74
C PHE A 8 -23.19 -17.95 -16.87
N ALA A 9 -22.51 -17.32 -17.82
CA ALA A 9 -21.06 -17.41 -17.98
C ALA A 9 -20.30 -16.90 -16.73
N LYS A 10 -20.76 -15.82 -16.12
CA LYS A 10 -20.21 -15.29 -14.88
C LYS A 10 -20.41 -16.24 -13.68
N MET A 11 -21.58 -16.89 -13.62
CA MET A 11 -21.88 -17.87 -12.59
C MET A 11 -21.05 -19.15 -12.76
N LEU A 12 -20.90 -19.63 -14.00
CA LEU A 12 -20.06 -20.77 -14.33
C LEU A 12 -18.58 -20.49 -14.07
N ALA A 13 -18.09 -19.30 -14.45
CA ALA A 13 -16.74 -18.86 -14.12
C ALA A 13 -16.50 -18.76 -12.61
N ARG A 14 -17.45 -18.28 -11.83
CA ARG A 14 -17.40 -18.29 -10.36
C ARG A 14 -17.40 -19.70 -9.77
N ALA A 15 -18.16 -20.62 -10.35
CA ALA A 15 -18.22 -22.01 -9.88
C ALA A 15 -16.89 -22.73 -10.18
N LEU A 16 -16.27 -22.48 -11.34
CA LEU A 16 -15.02 -23.12 -11.76
C LEU A 16 -13.78 -22.46 -11.17
N LEU A 17 -13.73 -21.13 -11.14
CA LEU A 17 -12.57 -20.37 -10.66
C LEU A 17 -12.60 -20.16 -9.14
N GLY A 18 -13.74 -20.41 -8.49
CA GLY A 18 -13.94 -20.07 -7.09
C GLY A 18 -13.88 -18.55 -6.87
N ASP A 19 -13.43 -18.14 -5.67
CA ASP A 19 -13.20 -16.74 -5.37
C ASP A 19 -11.92 -16.27 -6.04
N TYR A 20 -12.00 -15.14 -6.74
CA TYR A 20 -10.83 -14.52 -7.35
C TYR A 20 -10.60 -13.12 -6.80
N ALA A 21 -9.34 -12.74 -6.72
CA ALA A 21 -8.92 -11.42 -6.30
C ALA A 21 -7.86 -10.86 -7.26
N ILE A 22 -8.01 -9.61 -7.65
CA ILE A 22 -7.06 -8.93 -8.52
C ILE A 22 -6.44 -7.77 -7.76
N TYR A 23 -5.12 -7.79 -7.62
CA TYR A 23 -4.36 -6.76 -6.94
C TYR A 23 -3.33 -6.14 -7.88
N ARG A 24 -3.11 -4.85 -7.71
CA ARG A 24 -2.02 -4.12 -8.36
C ARG A 24 -0.92 -3.88 -7.34
N ILE A 25 0.31 -4.16 -7.73
CA ILE A 25 1.50 -3.90 -6.90
C ILE A 25 2.14 -2.60 -7.40
N TYR A 26 2.35 -1.69 -6.47
CA TYR A 26 2.96 -0.38 -6.72
C TYR A 26 4.29 -0.28 -5.98
N SER A 27 5.21 0.50 -6.56
CA SER A 27 6.49 0.90 -5.97
C SER A 27 6.78 2.36 -6.33
N PRO A 28 7.50 3.14 -5.48
CA PRO A 28 7.91 4.49 -5.82
C PRO A 28 8.82 4.51 -7.05
N THR A 29 8.65 5.50 -7.92
CA THR A 29 9.59 5.77 -9.02
C THR A 29 10.70 6.70 -8.54
N ILE A 30 11.93 6.43 -8.96
CA ILE A 30 13.14 7.18 -8.52
C ILE A 30 13.04 8.68 -8.84
N GLN A 31 12.39 9.03 -9.96
CA GLN A 31 12.33 10.41 -10.45
C GLN A 31 11.37 11.34 -9.69
N HIS A 32 10.43 10.80 -8.90
CA HIS A 32 9.36 11.62 -8.27
C HIS A 32 9.64 12.03 -6.81
N ASN A 33 10.73 11.53 -6.20
CA ASN A 33 10.99 11.78 -4.78
C ASN A 33 11.24 13.26 -4.42
N ALA A 34 11.78 14.07 -5.34
CA ALA A 34 12.01 15.49 -5.09
C ALA A 34 10.74 16.35 -5.27
N ALA A 35 9.94 16.09 -6.30
CA ALA A 35 8.73 16.84 -6.59
C ALA A 35 7.54 16.49 -5.66
N ALA A 36 7.48 15.24 -5.18
CA ALA A 36 6.43 14.78 -4.27
C ALA A 36 6.56 15.37 -2.86
N ARG A 37 7.77 15.74 -2.43
CA ARG A 37 8.02 16.42 -1.14
C ARG A 37 7.31 17.77 -1.03
N SER A 38 6.94 18.39 -2.13
CA SER A 38 6.54 19.80 -2.18
C SER A 38 5.04 20.06 -1.93
N LYS A 39 4.20 19.05 -1.63
CA LYS A 39 2.74 19.27 -1.63
C LYS A 39 2.00 18.61 -0.46
N ILE A 40 2.50 18.84 0.76
CA ILE A 40 1.64 18.70 1.94
C ILE A 40 0.63 19.88 1.88
N PRO A 41 -0.67 19.62 1.98
CA PRO A 41 -1.65 20.72 2.02
C PRO A 41 -1.32 21.72 3.15
N PRO A 42 -1.55 23.00 2.94
CA PRO A 42 -1.29 24.02 3.97
C PRO A 42 -1.98 23.68 5.29
N GLY A 43 -1.29 23.93 6.40
CA GLY A 43 -1.78 23.64 7.75
C GLY A 43 -1.61 22.18 8.20
N LEU A 44 -1.22 21.25 7.30
CA LEU A 44 -1.00 19.87 7.66
C LEU A 44 0.49 19.59 7.89
N ARG A 45 0.79 18.65 8.79
CA ARG A 45 2.15 18.16 9.10
C ARG A 45 2.17 16.64 9.02
N CYS A 46 3.20 16.08 8.41
CA CYS A 46 3.44 14.62 8.42
C CYS A 46 4.68 14.30 9.24
N ALA A 47 4.57 13.31 10.12
CA ALA A 47 5.67 12.84 10.97
C ALA A 47 5.56 11.34 11.24
N SER A 48 6.66 10.72 11.70
CA SER A 48 6.63 9.41 12.33
C SER A 48 5.84 9.45 13.62
N ILE A 49 5.20 8.35 13.97
CA ILE A 49 4.41 8.21 15.20
C ILE A 49 4.64 6.82 15.77
N ASP A 50 4.66 6.72 17.09
CA ASP A 50 4.77 5.45 17.81
C ASP A 50 3.38 4.83 18.11
N GLN A 51 3.40 3.59 18.57
CA GLN A 51 2.19 2.86 18.91
C GLN A 51 1.43 3.51 20.07
N GLN A 52 2.14 3.94 21.09
CA GLN A 52 1.53 4.52 22.29
C GLN A 52 0.76 5.81 21.99
N SER A 53 1.32 6.67 21.13
CA SER A 53 0.65 7.89 20.66
C SER A 53 -0.64 7.60 19.86
N ILE A 54 -0.65 6.49 19.10
CA ILE A 54 -1.87 6.05 18.39
C ILE A 54 -2.91 5.52 19.38
N GLU A 55 -2.50 4.72 20.37
CA GLU A 55 -3.35 4.18 21.43
C GLU A 55 -3.97 5.29 22.30
N ALA A 56 -3.20 6.34 22.55
CA ALA A 56 -3.65 7.50 23.34
C ALA A 56 -4.62 8.43 22.57
N SER A 57 -4.85 8.18 21.27
CA SER A 57 -5.77 9.02 20.50
C SER A 57 -7.19 8.95 21.05
N ALA A 58 -7.81 10.12 21.21
CA ALA A 58 -9.24 10.21 21.55
C ALA A 58 -10.16 9.69 20.44
N ASP A 59 -9.67 9.69 19.19
CA ASP A 59 -10.44 9.24 18.04
C ASP A 59 -10.37 7.71 17.90
N PRO A 60 -11.50 7.00 17.97
CA PRO A 60 -11.53 5.54 17.92
C PRO A 60 -11.03 4.99 16.57
N ILE A 61 -11.28 5.68 15.44
CA ILE A 61 -10.81 5.24 14.12
C ILE A 61 -9.27 5.23 14.08
N ILE A 62 -8.63 6.19 14.74
CA ILE A 62 -7.17 6.25 14.85
C ILE A 62 -6.67 5.20 15.83
N ARG A 63 -7.26 5.14 17.04
CA ARG A 63 -6.86 4.20 18.08
C ARG A 63 -6.92 2.74 17.64
N ASP A 64 -7.95 2.37 16.87
CA ASP A 64 -8.14 1.01 16.33
C ASP A 64 -7.03 0.59 15.35
N GLN A 65 -6.19 1.55 14.90
CA GLN A 65 -5.05 1.24 14.03
C GLN A 65 -3.76 0.92 14.81
N ALA A 66 -3.74 1.05 16.11
CA ALA A 66 -2.53 0.85 16.92
C ALA A 66 -1.87 -0.52 16.70
N GLY A 67 -2.67 -1.56 16.48
CA GLY A 67 -2.18 -2.91 16.19
C GLY A 67 -1.35 -3.04 14.90
N TYR A 68 -1.33 -2.03 14.03
CA TYR A 68 -0.44 -2.00 12.87
C TYR A 68 0.95 -1.44 13.18
N ALA A 69 1.14 -0.75 14.31
CA ALA A 69 2.42 -0.22 14.78
C ALA A 69 3.19 -1.24 15.65
N GLY A 70 4.39 -0.89 16.11
CA GLY A 70 5.24 -1.71 16.98
C GLY A 70 6.40 -2.36 16.23
N SER A 71 7.01 -3.39 16.80
CA SER A 71 8.21 -4.06 16.27
C SER A 71 7.99 -4.54 14.82
N GLY A 72 8.98 -4.34 13.96
CA GLY A 72 8.89 -4.69 12.54
C GLY A 72 7.94 -3.80 11.74
N ALA A 73 7.55 -2.64 12.28
CA ALA A 73 6.70 -1.66 11.61
C ALA A 73 7.26 -0.23 11.72
N CYS A 74 6.99 0.58 10.70
CA CYS A 74 7.12 2.03 10.75
C CYS A 74 5.74 2.65 10.55
N ALA A 75 5.33 3.55 11.45
CA ALA A 75 4.08 4.27 11.37
C ALA A 75 4.32 5.76 11.11
N TYR A 76 3.46 6.35 10.29
CA TYR A 76 3.47 7.77 9.97
C TYR A 76 2.06 8.33 10.09
N ALA A 77 1.99 9.55 10.64
CA ALA A 77 0.75 10.29 10.80
C ALA A 77 0.74 11.60 10.01
N CYS A 78 -0.42 11.99 9.56
CA CYS A 78 -0.72 13.34 9.11
C CYS A 78 -1.53 14.04 10.20
N PHE A 79 -1.11 15.24 10.57
CA PHE A 79 -1.71 16.05 11.63
C PHE A 79 -2.33 17.32 11.05
N ASP A 80 -3.46 17.71 11.60
CA ASP A 80 -4.09 19.04 11.49
C ASP A 80 -4.08 19.64 12.90
N GLY A 81 -3.14 20.58 13.16
CA GLY A 81 -2.78 20.91 14.54
C GLY A 81 -2.29 19.69 15.31
N GLU A 82 -2.95 19.39 16.42
CA GLU A 82 -2.68 18.20 17.24
C GLU A 82 -3.51 16.97 16.85
N ARG A 83 -4.51 17.14 15.98
CA ARG A 83 -5.40 16.06 15.56
C ARG A 83 -4.74 15.17 14.52
N ILE A 84 -4.75 13.85 14.73
CA ILE A 84 -4.33 12.87 13.72
C ILE A 84 -5.47 12.73 12.70
N VAL A 85 -5.19 13.10 11.44
CA VAL A 85 -6.18 13.07 10.35
C VAL A 85 -5.92 11.96 9.32
N GLY A 86 -4.80 11.26 9.45
CA GLY A 86 -4.46 10.09 8.64
C GLY A 86 -3.27 9.33 9.19
N LEU A 87 -3.23 8.05 8.91
CA LEU A 87 -2.14 7.14 9.30
C LEU A 87 -1.74 6.26 8.13
N CYS A 88 -0.47 5.87 8.05
CA CYS A 88 -0.03 4.78 7.22
C CYS A 88 1.06 3.96 7.92
N PHE A 89 1.15 2.67 7.55
CA PHE A 89 2.01 1.70 8.22
C PHE A 89 2.77 0.88 7.19
N TYR A 90 4.08 0.74 7.42
CA TYR A 90 4.95 -0.15 6.68
C TYR A 90 5.35 -1.32 7.56
N TRP A 91 5.30 -2.52 7.01
CA TRP A 91 5.79 -3.73 7.66
C TRP A 91 6.98 -4.27 6.88
N PHE A 92 7.95 -4.84 7.62
CA PHE A 92 9.16 -5.45 7.09
C PHE A 92 9.60 -6.62 7.96
N GLY A 93 10.61 -7.37 7.50
CA GLY A 93 11.18 -8.51 8.22
C GLY A 93 10.12 -9.54 8.62
N GLU A 94 10.30 -10.14 9.78
CA GLU A 94 9.45 -11.22 10.30
C GLU A 94 7.98 -10.84 10.43
N ARG A 95 7.71 -9.59 10.82
CA ARG A 95 6.32 -9.12 10.92
C ARG A 95 5.58 -9.23 9.61
N TYR A 96 6.24 -8.91 8.51
CA TYR A 96 5.62 -8.98 7.20
C TYR A 96 5.48 -10.43 6.71
N LEU A 97 6.34 -11.37 7.10
CA LEU A 97 6.27 -12.77 6.72
C LEU A 97 4.92 -13.41 7.08
N GLN A 98 4.26 -12.95 8.14
CA GLN A 98 2.91 -13.40 8.51
C GLN A 98 1.87 -13.17 7.41
N ARG A 99 2.07 -12.18 6.54
CA ARG A 99 1.18 -11.87 5.39
C ARG A 99 1.73 -12.32 4.05
N ASN A 100 3.01 -12.36 3.88
CA ASN A 100 3.83 -12.82 2.73
C ASN A 100 3.11 -12.88 1.36
N PHE A 101 2.44 -11.79 0.99
CA PHE A 101 1.75 -11.70 -0.30
C PHE A 101 2.71 -11.38 -1.46
N TRP A 102 3.70 -10.55 -1.19
CA TRP A 102 4.76 -10.12 -2.10
C TRP A 102 6.10 -10.35 -1.40
N PRO A 103 7.02 -11.15 -1.95
CA PRO A 103 8.30 -11.40 -1.29
C PRO A 103 9.05 -10.11 -1.06
N LEU A 104 9.58 -9.93 0.14
CA LEU A 104 10.48 -8.85 0.51
C LEU A 104 11.85 -9.41 0.84
N THR A 105 12.88 -8.65 0.48
CA THR A 105 14.27 -8.88 0.89
C THR A 105 14.68 -7.83 1.92
N ASP A 106 15.90 -7.97 2.48
CA ASP A 106 16.43 -7.00 3.42
C ASP A 106 16.50 -5.59 2.83
N GLY A 107 16.09 -4.62 3.63
CA GLY A 107 15.97 -3.23 3.19
C GLY A 107 14.72 -2.95 2.34
N GLU A 108 13.76 -3.87 2.30
CA GLU A 108 12.48 -3.66 1.64
C GLU A 108 11.34 -3.63 2.66
N ALA A 109 10.32 -2.84 2.39
CA ALA A 109 9.14 -2.75 3.23
C ALA A 109 7.87 -2.64 2.40
N LYS A 110 6.75 -3.04 3.01
CA LYS A 110 5.44 -2.93 2.38
C LYS A 110 4.52 -2.03 3.16
N LEU A 111 3.91 -1.05 2.50
CA LEU A 111 2.78 -0.29 3.01
C LEU A 111 1.57 -1.23 3.10
N VAL A 112 1.18 -1.57 4.34
CA VAL A 112 0.15 -2.57 4.63
C VAL A 112 -1.19 -1.96 4.97
N GLN A 113 -1.20 -0.73 5.47
CA GLN A 113 -2.40 0.00 5.84
C GLN A 113 -2.24 1.50 5.62
N ILE A 114 -3.28 2.14 5.14
CA ILE A 114 -3.41 3.60 5.06
C ILE A 114 -4.86 3.99 5.29
N ILE A 115 -5.07 4.96 6.15
CA ILE A 115 -6.38 5.54 6.41
C ILE A 115 -6.33 7.06 6.38
N THR A 116 -7.47 7.66 6.10
CA THR A 116 -7.72 9.10 6.27
C THR A 116 -9.08 9.24 6.93
N GLN A 117 -9.16 10.12 7.92
CA GLN A 117 -10.39 10.45 8.61
C GLN A 117 -11.51 10.80 7.61
N PRO A 118 -12.75 10.28 7.80
CA PRO A 118 -13.83 10.45 6.84
C PRO A 118 -14.12 11.92 6.49
N ASP A 119 -14.13 12.81 7.49
CA ASP A 119 -14.37 14.25 7.35
C ASP A 119 -13.22 15.02 6.67
N MET A 120 -12.06 14.38 6.56
CA MET A 120 -10.84 14.95 5.97
C MET A 120 -10.51 14.37 4.58
N ARG A 121 -11.36 13.49 4.05
CA ARG A 121 -11.16 12.91 2.71
C ARG A 121 -11.29 13.99 1.61
N GLY A 122 -10.71 13.70 0.44
CA GLY A 122 -10.71 14.63 -0.70
C GLY A 122 -9.67 15.75 -0.61
N ARG A 123 -9.04 15.98 0.54
CA ARG A 123 -8.06 17.06 0.78
C ARG A 123 -6.61 16.69 0.42
N GLY A 124 -6.36 15.54 -0.22
CA GLY A 124 -5.03 15.14 -0.64
C GLY A 124 -4.15 14.52 0.47
N ILE A 125 -4.70 14.26 1.66
CA ILE A 125 -3.97 13.72 2.83
C ILE A 125 -3.32 12.39 2.53
N ALA A 126 -4.06 11.43 1.93
CA ALA A 126 -3.49 10.12 1.58
C ALA A 126 -2.29 10.25 0.65
N ARG A 127 -2.37 11.13 -0.38
CA ARG A 127 -1.24 11.40 -1.27
C ARG A 127 -0.04 11.99 -0.53
N ALA A 128 -0.27 13.00 0.31
CA ALA A 128 0.78 13.65 1.09
C ALA A 128 1.46 12.65 2.04
N LEU A 129 0.66 11.83 2.72
CA LEU A 129 1.14 10.82 3.65
C LEU A 129 1.98 9.74 2.95
N ILE A 130 1.52 9.23 1.79
CA ILE A 130 2.27 8.26 0.97
C ILE A 130 3.62 8.85 0.52
N ALA A 131 3.62 10.09 0.03
CA ALA A 131 4.87 10.73 -0.45
C ALA A 131 5.85 11.03 0.69
N CYS A 132 5.36 11.58 1.80
CA CYS A 132 6.17 11.93 2.96
C CYS A 132 6.76 10.69 3.64
N SER A 133 5.91 9.67 3.89
CA SER A 133 6.37 8.43 4.52
C SER A 133 7.37 7.67 3.65
N ALA A 134 7.16 7.60 2.33
CA ALA A 134 8.12 6.98 1.42
C ALA A 134 9.49 7.68 1.47
N ALA A 135 9.51 9.01 1.49
CA ALA A 135 10.75 9.78 1.62
C ALA A 135 11.44 9.54 2.98
N SER A 136 10.68 9.40 4.05
CA SER A 136 11.20 9.06 5.38
C SER A 136 11.76 7.65 5.43
N MET A 137 11.05 6.66 4.87
CA MET A 137 11.52 5.27 4.79
C MET A 137 12.84 5.15 4.02
N GLN A 138 13.01 5.90 2.93
CA GLN A 138 14.27 5.92 2.17
C GLN A 138 15.43 6.51 2.99
N LYS A 139 15.18 7.56 3.79
CA LYS A 139 16.18 8.10 4.73
C LYS A 139 16.58 7.07 5.80
N ASN A 140 15.68 6.16 6.15
CA ASN A 140 15.92 5.07 7.08
C ASN A 140 16.47 3.82 6.39
N ASN A 141 17.16 3.99 5.23
CA ASN A 141 17.84 2.95 4.47
C ASN A 141 16.95 1.85 3.86
N PHE A 142 15.65 2.06 3.75
CA PHE A 142 14.81 1.18 2.97
C PHE A 142 15.00 1.45 1.47
N ARG A 143 15.54 0.45 0.75
CA ARG A 143 15.87 0.56 -0.66
C ARG A 143 14.66 0.49 -1.57
N ARG A 144 13.65 -0.32 -1.20
CA ARG A 144 12.43 -0.52 -1.97
C ARG A 144 11.21 -0.56 -1.07
N LEU A 145 10.15 0.04 -1.58
CA LEU A 145 8.84 0.05 -0.92
C LEU A 145 7.80 -0.52 -1.86
N TYR A 146 6.86 -1.25 -1.30
CA TYR A 146 5.76 -1.83 -2.07
C TYR A 146 4.42 -1.50 -1.45
N ALA A 147 3.38 -1.46 -2.28
CA ALA A 147 1.99 -1.42 -1.84
C ALA A 147 1.17 -2.41 -2.67
N ARG A 148 0.23 -3.09 -2.01
CA ARG A 148 -0.76 -3.93 -2.66
C ARG A 148 -2.12 -3.23 -2.59
N ILE A 149 -2.69 -2.97 -3.75
CA ILE A 149 -3.95 -2.26 -3.85
C ILE A 149 -4.94 -3.12 -4.63
N TRP A 150 -6.13 -3.27 -4.09
CA TRP A 150 -7.23 -3.93 -4.79
C TRP A 150 -7.55 -3.21 -6.10
N HIS A 151 -7.73 -3.95 -7.20
CA HIS A 151 -7.87 -3.37 -8.55
C HIS A 151 -9.05 -2.40 -8.68
N SER A 152 -10.11 -2.57 -7.90
CA SER A 152 -11.30 -1.72 -7.89
C SER A 152 -11.25 -0.57 -6.87
N ASN A 153 -10.19 -0.47 -6.04
CA ASN A 153 -10.03 0.62 -5.10
C ASN A 153 -9.45 1.86 -5.80
N THR A 154 -10.27 2.46 -6.68
CA THR A 154 -9.88 3.63 -7.47
C THR A 154 -9.35 4.79 -6.64
N PRO A 155 -9.92 5.16 -5.47
CA PRO A 155 -9.36 6.24 -4.65
C PRO A 155 -7.92 5.98 -4.22
N SER A 156 -7.61 4.75 -3.78
CA SER A 156 -6.24 4.38 -3.41
C SER A 156 -5.31 4.36 -4.62
N LEU A 157 -5.73 3.78 -5.75
CA LEU A 157 -4.93 3.76 -6.98
C LEU A 157 -4.50 5.18 -7.38
N LEU A 158 -5.45 6.12 -7.43
CA LEU A 158 -5.17 7.52 -7.76
C LEU A 158 -4.27 8.20 -6.72
N ALA A 159 -4.42 7.90 -5.43
CA ALA A 159 -3.58 8.47 -4.39
C ALA A 159 -2.11 8.04 -4.55
N PHE A 160 -1.86 6.76 -4.82
CA PHE A 160 -0.52 6.23 -5.05
C PHE A 160 0.11 6.78 -6.34
N GLU A 161 -0.63 6.78 -7.46
CA GLU A 161 -0.16 7.33 -8.74
C GLU A 161 0.20 8.82 -8.62
N ARG A 162 -0.65 9.60 -7.97
CA ARG A 162 -0.39 11.03 -7.70
C ARG A 162 0.74 11.27 -6.70
N ALA A 163 1.06 10.29 -5.86
CA ALA A 163 2.22 10.31 -4.97
C ALA A 163 3.51 9.85 -5.65
N GLY A 164 3.49 9.57 -6.97
CA GLY A 164 4.68 9.17 -7.72
C GLY A 164 5.01 7.68 -7.63
N TRP A 165 4.03 6.85 -7.28
CA TRP A 165 4.19 5.40 -7.33
C TRP A 165 3.71 4.85 -8.68
N ALA A 166 4.43 3.90 -9.23
CA ALA A 166 4.07 3.21 -10.48
C ALA A 166 3.64 1.77 -10.21
N ARG A 167 2.74 1.29 -11.03
CA ARG A 167 2.36 -0.12 -11.03
C ARG A 167 3.49 -0.96 -11.63
N ILE A 168 4.01 -1.92 -10.86
CA ILE A 168 5.09 -2.82 -11.27
C ILE A 168 4.58 -4.23 -11.59
N ALA A 169 3.42 -4.64 -11.06
CA ALA A 169 2.83 -5.93 -11.35
C ALA A 169 1.31 -5.91 -11.12
N THR A 170 0.63 -6.90 -11.70
CA THR A 170 -0.72 -7.30 -11.35
C THR A 170 -0.68 -8.74 -10.86
N VAL A 171 -1.32 -9.02 -9.73
CA VAL A 171 -1.43 -10.37 -9.18
C VAL A 171 -2.89 -10.78 -9.19
N ILE A 172 -3.17 -11.88 -9.87
CA ILE A 172 -4.48 -12.51 -9.86
C ILE A 172 -4.39 -13.70 -8.91
N GLU A 173 -5.18 -13.66 -7.86
CA GLU A 173 -5.34 -14.76 -6.92
C GLU A 173 -6.63 -15.47 -7.24
N ILE A 174 -6.56 -16.79 -7.46
CA ILE A 174 -7.70 -17.64 -7.80
C ILE A 174 -7.75 -18.76 -6.78
N ASN A 175 -8.92 -19.02 -6.23
CA ASN A 175 -9.13 -20.14 -5.33
C ASN A 175 -10.09 -21.16 -5.97
N PRO A 176 -9.61 -21.95 -6.96
CA PRO A 176 -10.46 -22.91 -7.66
C PRO A 176 -10.95 -23.97 -6.69
N LEU A 177 -12.25 -24.27 -6.74
CA LEU A 177 -12.89 -25.30 -5.92
C LEU A 177 -12.68 -25.07 -4.39
N ARG A 178 -12.47 -23.82 -3.94
CA ARG A 178 -12.23 -23.47 -2.53
C ARG A 178 -11.12 -24.28 -1.86
N ARG A 179 -10.06 -24.58 -2.61
CA ARG A 179 -8.90 -25.28 -2.07
C ARG A 179 -8.23 -24.46 -0.96
N THR A 180 -7.55 -25.15 -0.04
CA THR A 180 -6.82 -24.52 1.09
C THR A 180 -5.67 -23.61 0.64
N ARG A 181 -5.18 -23.76 -0.60
CA ARG A 181 -4.13 -22.90 -1.19
C ARG A 181 -4.67 -22.22 -2.44
N SER A 182 -4.71 -20.90 -2.43
CA SER A 182 -4.99 -20.09 -3.61
C SER A 182 -3.81 -20.17 -4.61
N MET A 183 -4.13 -20.20 -5.89
CA MET A 183 -3.14 -20.06 -6.97
C MET A 183 -2.93 -18.56 -7.24
N ARG A 184 -1.68 -18.13 -7.37
CA ARG A 184 -1.31 -16.75 -7.69
C ARG A 184 -0.63 -16.69 -9.04
N ILE A 185 -1.22 -15.94 -9.95
CA ILE A 185 -0.67 -15.65 -11.27
C ILE A 185 -0.16 -14.21 -11.23
N ARG A 186 1.13 -14.03 -11.49
CA ARG A 186 1.74 -12.71 -11.60
C ARG A 186 1.78 -12.30 -13.08
N LEU A 187 1.12 -11.20 -13.38
CA LEU A 187 1.24 -10.52 -14.66
C LEU A 187 2.05 -9.26 -14.41
N GLY A 188 3.24 -9.14 -14.95
CA GLY A 188 4.12 -8.03 -14.63
C GLY A 188 4.92 -7.53 -15.79
N GLN A 189 5.22 -6.24 -15.75
CA GLN A 189 6.35 -5.68 -16.44
C GLN A 189 7.60 -6.09 -15.67
N SER A 190 8.69 -6.35 -16.40
CA SER A 190 10.01 -6.71 -15.88
C SER A 190 10.44 -5.85 -14.71
N PRO A 191 11.26 -6.39 -13.78
CA PRO A 191 11.83 -5.59 -12.71
C PRO A 191 12.49 -4.34 -13.31
N ILE A 192 12.33 -3.22 -12.62
CA ILE A 192 13.14 -2.02 -12.90
C ILE A 192 14.59 -2.50 -12.85
N SER A 193 15.24 -2.55 -14.01
CA SER A 193 16.60 -3.03 -14.16
C SER A 193 17.52 -2.21 -13.26
N ASP A 194 18.16 -2.84 -12.29
CA ASP A 194 19.35 -2.31 -11.58
C ASP A 194 20.56 -2.27 -12.56
N LYS A 195 20.42 -1.52 -13.65
CA LYS A 195 21.56 -1.12 -14.47
C LYS A 195 22.04 0.25 -14.00
N ALA A 196 22.63 0.29 -12.85
CA ALA A 196 23.51 1.38 -12.44
C ALA A 196 24.37 0.85 -11.29
N ASN A 197 25.42 0.15 -11.61
CA ASN A 197 26.71 0.09 -10.92
C ASN A 197 27.49 -1.15 -11.41
N ASP A 198 27.86 -1.10 -12.68
CA ASP A 198 28.99 -1.89 -13.17
C ASP A 198 29.80 -0.99 -14.09
N VAL A 199 30.42 0.04 -13.49
CA VAL A 199 31.53 0.79 -14.07
C VAL A 199 32.49 1.06 -12.93
N THR A 200 33.37 0.09 -12.67
CA THR A 200 34.75 0.32 -12.25
C THR A 200 35.52 -1.01 -12.28
N ALA A 201 36.24 -1.20 -13.28
CA ALA A 201 37.54 -1.89 -13.25
C ALA A 201 38.50 -1.05 -14.03
#